data_ba04be501ac62446b61091e4a75e35a2
#
_entry.id   ba04be501ac62446b61091e4a75e35a2
#
_cell.length_a   1.000
_cell.length_b   1.000
_cell.length_c   1.000
_cell.angle_alpha   90.00
_cell.angle_beta   90.00
_cell.angle_gamma   90.00
#
_symmetry.space_group_name_H-M   'P 1'
#
loop_
_entity.id
_entity.type
_entity.pdbx_description
1 polymer ?
#
loop_
_entity_poly.entity_id
_entity_poly.type
_entity_poly.pdbx_seq_one_letter_code
_entity_poly.pdbx_strand_id
1 'polypeptide(L)'
;MLLAAALLSGCGAATPASAQPVETPEPSEEIVIYRGEAEMDLSDKSPDELRQCLPELSNLKEAKLNADTLSAEELGELQALRPDVRFLFQVTLNGKTCDPETEKLDLTGASRKTMREAFAWAAYLPKLKSLELGEGDAADNSIPWAELAKLRAERPDLRVKYEFTLYGQEFSLDSEEMNLTHIPMDDQGALVKAVTDCMPKLRYLDMDSCGVDDEHMAEIRDAHPEANVVWRIWFGDTLEGRAGYSVRTDVDRILASNPGIGGELTPENTKSLKYCTKVKYLDLGHNSYMSSIDFVRYMPDLEATVLAMGNWSDVSPLASCPKLRYAELQTTCINDLRPLARLKNLTDLNLCYNFALHDISPLYEMTQLKRLYLGMYTPVPAEQVAELQRRIPGCEINTTTDNPTDGQWRYTAVTPYGNELAPAYEWLREVMRYEEAPGSYAYSYNDPLY
;
A
#
# COMPACT_ATOMS: atom_id res chain seq x y z
N MET A 1 -58.10 -7.67 25.35
CA MET A 1 -59.07 -8.14 26.37
C MET A 1 -58.56 -7.55 27.67
N LEU A 2 -59.17 -6.43 28.15
CA LEU A 2 -60.28 -6.37 29.09
C LEU A 2 -59.88 -6.95 30.46
N LEU A 3 -60.00 -6.36 31.57
CA LEU A 3 -60.84 -5.30 32.23
C LEU A 3 -60.16 -5.01 33.57
N ALA A 4 -59.95 -3.85 34.06
CA ALA A 4 -60.88 -2.84 34.63
C ALA A 4 -61.49 -3.21 36.01
N ALA A 5 -61.36 -2.22 36.80
CA ALA A 5 -62.32 -1.81 37.89
C ALA A 5 -61.97 -2.32 39.31
N ALA A 6 -61.83 -1.56 40.24
CA ALA A 6 -62.48 -0.36 40.80
C ALA A 6 -62.93 -0.62 42.26
N LEU A 7 -62.74 0.38 43.05
CA LEU A 7 -63.63 1.01 44.08
C LEU A 7 -63.46 0.55 45.55
N LEU A 8 -63.21 1.44 46.40
CA LEU A 8 -63.88 2.37 47.28
C LEU A 8 -63.50 2.25 48.75
N SER A 9 -63.13 3.33 49.26
CA SER A 9 -63.59 4.08 50.48
C SER A 9 -63.13 3.62 51.85
N GLY A 10 -62.63 4.60 52.56
CA GLY A 10 -62.42 4.58 54.00
C GLY A 10 -61.97 5.95 54.50
N CYS A 11 -62.86 6.83 54.90
CA CYS A 11 -62.59 8.03 55.62
C CYS A 11 -61.97 7.72 56.98
N GLY A 12 -60.87 8.40 57.28
CA GLY A 12 -60.32 8.46 58.62
C GLY A 12 -59.57 9.79 58.79
N ALA A 13 -60.18 10.66 59.56
CA ALA A 13 -59.61 11.95 59.93
C ALA A 13 -58.39 11.77 60.86
N ALA A 14 -57.31 12.43 60.55
CA ALA A 14 -56.15 12.56 61.44
C ALA A 14 -55.62 14.03 61.37
N THR A 15 -55.41 14.60 62.45
CA THR A 15 -54.91 15.89 62.84
C THR A 15 -53.61 16.35 62.19
N PRO A 16 -53.37 17.62 61.97
CA PRO A 16 -52.21 18.13 61.25
C PRO A 16 -50.94 18.07 62.12
N ALA A 17 -49.93 17.30 61.57
CA ALA A 17 -48.56 17.37 62.09
C ALA A 17 -47.84 18.58 61.52
N SER A 18 -47.07 19.24 62.37
CA SER A 18 -46.31 20.46 62.15
C SER A 18 -45.43 20.40 60.90
N ALA A 19 -45.52 21.40 60.06
CA ALA A 19 -44.61 21.65 58.95
C ALA A 19 -43.22 21.93 59.48
N GLN A 20 -42.26 21.07 59.10
CA GLN A 20 -40.83 21.42 59.17
C GLN A 20 -40.51 22.43 58.05
N PRO A 21 -39.57 23.36 58.27
CA PRO A 21 -39.16 24.29 57.21
C PRO A 21 -38.54 23.55 56.09
N VAL A 22 -39.02 23.73 54.87
CA VAL A 22 -38.35 23.39 53.63
C VAL A 22 -37.10 24.27 53.54
N GLU A 23 -35.92 23.68 53.71
CA GLU A 23 -34.68 24.33 53.32
C GLU A 23 -34.79 24.68 51.85
N THR A 24 -34.87 25.97 51.55
CA THR A 24 -34.60 26.46 50.18
C THR A 24 -33.20 26.15 49.84
N PRO A 25 -32.92 25.52 48.63
CA PRO A 25 -31.55 25.37 48.17
C PRO A 25 -30.90 26.75 48.11
N GLU A 26 -29.69 26.85 48.66
CA GLU A 26 -28.86 28.03 48.48
C GLU A 26 -28.81 28.41 47.01
N PRO A 27 -28.84 29.69 46.61
CA PRO A 27 -28.69 30.10 45.24
C PRO A 27 -27.33 29.64 44.77
N SER A 28 -27.31 28.85 43.71
CA SER A 28 -26.11 28.56 42.94
C SER A 28 -25.42 29.91 42.68
N GLU A 29 -24.13 30.02 43.02
CA GLU A 29 -23.33 31.19 42.71
C GLU A 29 -23.55 31.56 41.23
N GLU A 30 -24.18 32.72 40.99
CA GLU A 30 -24.33 33.27 39.65
C GLU A 30 -22.94 33.52 39.12
N ILE A 31 -22.54 32.79 38.08
CA ILE A 31 -21.31 33.06 37.33
C ILE A 31 -21.48 34.45 36.71
N VAL A 32 -20.80 35.44 37.25
CA VAL A 32 -20.79 36.81 36.69
C VAL A 32 -19.96 36.79 35.43
N ILE A 33 -20.60 36.68 34.25
CA ILE A 33 -19.94 36.71 32.95
C ILE A 33 -19.74 38.16 32.52
N TYR A 34 -18.50 38.64 32.51
CA TYR A 34 -18.12 39.95 31.96
C TYR A 34 -18.14 39.91 30.43
N ARG A 35 -19.27 40.23 29.81
CA ARG A 35 -19.50 40.10 28.36
C ARG A 35 -18.73 41.12 27.49
N GLY A 36 -17.89 41.98 28.06
CA GLY A 36 -17.30 43.12 27.36
C GLY A 36 -15.80 43.09 27.14
N GLU A 37 -15.07 42.17 27.77
CA GLU A 37 -13.60 42.18 27.74
C GLU A 37 -13.05 41.34 26.57
N ALA A 38 -11.97 41.86 25.96
CA ALA A 38 -11.25 41.18 24.88
C ALA A 38 -10.18 40.19 25.40
N GLU A 39 -9.75 40.36 26.65
CA GLU A 39 -8.75 39.54 27.33
C GLU A 39 -9.27 39.15 28.70
N MET A 40 -9.21 37.88 29.07
CA MET A 40 -9.70 37.36 30.34
C MET A 40 -8.77 36.31 30.94
N ASP A 41 -8.61 36.37 32.26
CA ASP A 41 -8.04 35.25 33.03
C ASP A 41 -9.17 34.32 33.47
N LEU A 42 -9.21 33.12 32.86
CA LEU A 42 -10.17 32.06 33.11
C LEU A 42 -9.50 30.85 33.77
N SER A 43 -8.32 31.05 34.38
CA SER A 43 -7.52 29.98 34.99
C SER A 43 -8.15 29.36 36.23
N ASP A 44 -9.18 29.97 36.80
CA ASP A 44 -9.97 29.45 37.91
C ASP A 44 -11.14 28.56 37.47
N LYS A 45 -11.42 28.48 36.17
CA LYS A 45 -12.56 27.75 35.63
C LYS A 45 -12.18 26.28 35.29
N SER A 46 -13.11 25.40 35.61
CA SER A 46 -13.04 23.99 35.18
C SER A 46 -13.34 23.85 33.68
N PRO A 47 -12.94 22.71 33.02
CA PRO A 47 -13.24 22.46 31.61
C PRO A 47 -14.73 22.59 31.27
N ASP A 48 -15.63 22.14 32.16
CA ASP A 48 -17.06 22.21 31.94
C ASP A 48 -17.59 23.64 32.03
N GLU A 49 -17.10 24.44 32.96
CA GLU A 49 -17.45 25.87 33.07
C GLU A 49 -16.93 26.64 31.84
N LEU A 50 -15.72 26.29 31.32
CA LEU A 50 -15.17 26.87 30.10
C LEU A 50 -16.04 26.55 28.87
N ARG A 51 -16.51 25.30 28.72
CA ARG A 51 -17.45 24.93 27.65
C ARG A 51 -18.75 25.71 27.70
N GLN A 52 -19.23 26.06 28.90
CA GLN A 52 -20.47 26.81 29.09
C GLN A 52 -20.28 28.32 28.86
N CYS A 53 -19.22 28.93 29.39
CA CYS A 53 -19.06 30.39 29.35
C CYS A 53 -18.46 30.91 28.02
N LEU A 54 -17.54 30.18 27.37
CA LEU A 54 -16.83 30.63 26.15
C LEU A 54 -17.76 31.03 24.99
N PRO A 55 -18.88 30.34 24.70
CA PRO A 55 -19.81 30.78 23.67
C PRO A 55 -20.49 32.11 23.94
N GLU A 56 -20.66 32.47 25.23
CA GLU A 56 -21.31 33.72 25.66
C GLU A 56 -20.37 34.93 25.59
N LEU A 57 -19.05 34.72 25.56
CA LEU A 57 -18.00 35.74 25.57
C LEU A 57 -17.67 36.22 24.15
N SER A 58 -18.62 36.88 23.50
CA SER A 58 -18.53 37.24 22.06
C SER A 58 -17.36 38.16 21.70
N ASN A 59 -16.90 39.00 22.62
CA ASN A 59 -15.79 39.94 22.40
C ASN A 59 -14.41 39.39 22.77
N LEU A 60 -14.36 38.20 23.40
CA LEU A 60 -13.11 37.59 23.85
C LEU A 60 -12.19 37.27 22.65
N LYS A 61 -10.92 37.71 22.75
CA LYS A 61 -9.86 37.44 21.77
C LYS A 61 -8.70 36.65 22.37
N GLU A 62 -8.49 36.81 23.68
CA GLU A 62 -7.45 36.11 24.41
C GLU A 62 -7.97 35.62 25.77
N ALA A 63 -7.71 34.37 26.10
CA ALA A 63 -8.07 33.78 27.39
C ALA A 63 -6.88 33.03 27.98
N LYS A 64 -6.56 33.32 29.25
CA LYS A 64 -5.58 32.56 30.03
C LYS A 64 -6.28 31.41 30.71
N LEU A 65 -5.71 30.20 30.53
CA LEU A 65 -6.22 28.94 31.07
C LEU A 65 -5.21 28.29 32.02
N ASN A 66 -5.71 27.45 32.92
CA ASN A 66 -4.88 26.60 33.76
C ASN A 66 -4.74 25.20 33.14
N ALA A 67 -3.58 24.91 32.52
CA ALA A 67 -3.32 23.62 31.90
C ALA A 67 -3.12 22.46 32.90
N ASP A 68 -2.94 22.73 34.19
CA ASP A 68 -2.90 21.67 35.21
C ASP A 68 -4.26 21.01 35.44
N THR A 69 -5.35 21.72 35.04
CA THR A 69 -6.74 21.24 35.17
C THR A 69 -7.35 20.79 33.84
N LEU A 70 -6.60 20.91 32.72
CA LEU A 70 -7.02 20.61 31.37
C LEU A 70 -6.15 19.50 30.79
N SER A 71 -6.78 18.60 30.05
CA SER A 71 -6.06 17.73 29.11
C SER A 71 -5.83 18.45 27.78
N ALA A 72 -4.88 17.96 26.97
CA ALA A 72 -4.68 18.45 25.61
C ALA A 72 -5.92 18.28 24.72
N GLU A 73 -6.68 17.20 24.93
CA GLU A 73 -7.95 16.95 24.21
C GLU A 73 -9.00 18.00 24.54
N GLU A 74 -9.18 18.32 25.82
CA GLU A 74 -10.10 19.36 26.25
C GLU A 74 -9.72 20.76 25.73
N LEU A 75 -8.41 21.07 25.68
CA LEU A 75 -7.95 22.29 25.01
C LEU A 75 -8.33 22.30 23.53
N GLY A 76 -8.22 21.19 22.86
CA GLY A 76 -8.64 21.04 21.46
C GLY A 76 -10.13 21.28 21.26
N GLU A 77 -10.98 20.76 22.17
CA GLU A 77 -12.41 21.02 22.16
C GLU A 77 -12.72 22.51 22.34
N LEU A 78 -12.03 23.19 23.29
CA LEU A 78 -12.20 24.62 23.50
C LEU A 78 -11.75 25.46 22.30
N GLN A 79 -10.65 25.07 21.63
CA GLN A 79 -10.21 25.71 20.40
C GLN A 79 -11.19 25.50 19.24
N ALA A 80 -11.78 24.30 19.12
CA ALA A 80 -12.81 24.03 18.13
C ALA A 80 -14.09 24.84 18.40
N LEU A 81 -14.43 25.03 19.66
CA LEU A 81 -15.58 25.83 20.09
C LEU A 81 -15.39 27.34 19.81
N ARG A 82 -14.16 27.86 20.00
CA ARG A 82 -13.78 29.26 19.79
C ARG A 82 -12.46 29.38 19.03
N PRO A 83 -12.45 29.09 17.72
CA PRO A 83 -11.25 29.15 16.88
C PRO A 83 -10.72 30.60 16.70
N ASP A 84 -11.50 31.60 17.05
CA ASP A 84 -11.18 33.03 17.01
C ASP A 84 -10.50 33.55 18.29
N VAL A 85 -10.41 32.71 19.34
CA VAL A 85 -9.81 33.07 20.65
C VAL A 85 -8.42 32.46 20.75
N ARG A 86 -7.46 33.27 21.15
CA ARG A 86 -6.11 32.81 21.49
C ARG A 86 -6.09 32.35 22.95
N PHE A 87 -5.80 31.07 23.17
CA PHE A 87 -5.64 30.52 24.50
C PHE A 87 -4.16 30.59 24.95
N LEU A 88 -3.95 31.22 26.11
CA LEU A 88 -2.65 31.25 26.80
C LEU A 88 -2.69 30.22 27.94
N PHE A 89 -1.71 29.38 27.98
CA PHE A 89 -1.58 28.34 28.99
C PHE A 89 -0.11 28.03 29.29
N GLN A 90 0.13 27.40 30.43
CA GLN A 90 1.41 26.82 30.77
C GLN A 90 1.21 25.39 31.22
N VAL A 91 1.94 24.46 30.61
CA VAL A 91 1.93 23.04 30.96
C VAL A 91 3.35 22.58 31.30
N THR A 92 3.47 21.71 32.27
CA THR A 92 4.77 21.11 32.65
C THR A 92 4.94 19.76 31.95
N LEU A 93 5.86 19.70 30.98
CA LEU A 93 6.18 18.48 30.21
C LEU A 93 7.62 18.10 30.48
N ASN A 94 7.85 16.87 30.94
CA ASN A 94 9.19 16.36 31.31
C ASN A 94 9.96 17.33 32.23
N GLY A 95 9.28 17.92 33.22
CA GLY A 95 9.87 18.87 34.18
C GLY A 95 10.19 20.25 33.61
N LYS A 96 9.77 20.57 32.38
CA LYS A 96 9.93 21.89 31.76
C LYS A 96 8.58 22.54 31.57
N THR A 97 8.47 23.81 31.92
CA THR A 97 7.26 24.61 31.64
C THR A 97 7.25 25.02 30.18
N CYS A 98 6.18 24.66 29.49
CA CYS A 98 5.92 24.95 28.08
C CYS A 98 4.68 25.83 27.96
N ASP A 99 4.67 26.70 26.96
CA ASP A 99 3.58 27.62 26.61
C ASP A 99 3.46 27.74 25.08
N PRO A 100 2.48 28.45 24.53
CA PRO A 100 2.32 28.63 23.09
C PRO A 100 3.51 29.25 22.36
N GLU A 101 4.45 29.90 23.07
CA GLU A 101 5.67 30.50 22.53
C GLU A 101 6.86 29.52 22.52
N THR A 102 6.69 28.33 23.08
CA THR A 102 7.76 27.32 23.18
C THR A 102 8.17 26.82 21.78
N GLU A 103 9.46 26.97 21.44
CA GLU A 103 10.00 26.56 20.13
C GLU A 103 10.65 25.17 20.15
N LYS A 104 11.08 24.69 21.31
CA LYS A 104 11.81 23.43 21.46
C LYS A 104 11.36 22.69 22.71
N LEU A 105 11.12 21.40 22.57
CA LEU A 105 10.79 20.49 23.66
C LEU A 105 11.75 19.30 23.67
N ASP A 106 12.38 19.07 24.81
CA ASP A 106 13.30 17.97 25.02
C ASP A 106 12.67 16.95 25.98
N LEU A 107 12.46 15.76 25.47
CA LEU A 107 11.84 14.61 26.16
C LEU A 107 12.87 13.49 26.40
N THR A 108 14.18 13.77 26.25
CA THR A 108 15.22 12.78 26.49
C THR A 108 15.07 12.17 27.90
N GLY A 109 15.01 10.83 27.97
CA GLY A 109 14.82 10.11 29.20
C GLY A 109 13.40 10.15 29.80
N ALA A 110 12.43 10.75 29.10
CA ALA A 110 11.04 10.76 29.54
C ALA A 110 10.42 9.36 29.54
N SER A 111 9.50 9.10 30.48
CA SER A 111 8.72 7.86 30.47
C SER A 111 7.75 7.83 29.28
N ARG A 112 7.36 6.62 28.83
CA ARG A 112 6.33 6.44 27.80
C ARG A 112 5.04 7.24 28.08
N LYS A 113 4.60 7.27 29.36
CA LYS A 113 3.44 8.05 29.78
C LYS A 113 3.65 9.54 29.54
N THR A 114 4.80 10.06 29.96
CA THR A 114 5.17 11.48 29.78
C THR A 114 5.29 11.83 28.30
N MET A 115 5.82 10.93 27.47
CA MET A 115 5.88 11.14 26.03
C MET A 115 4.50 11.22 25.39
N ARG A 116 3.56 10.33 25.74
CA ARG A 116 2.17 10.40 25.27
C ARG A 116 1.51 11.73 25.59
N GLU A 117 1.66 12.17 26.82
CA GLU A 117 1.14 13.45 27.28
C GLU A 117 1.79 14.61 26.50
N ALA A 118 3.10 14.60 26.37
CA ALA A 118 3.84 15.62 25.64
C ALA A 118 3.49 15.64 24.13
N PHE A 119 3.26 14.49 23.50
CA PHE A 119 2.85 14.45 22.09
C PHE A 119 1.44 15.03 21.90
N ALA A 120 0.53 14.77 22.83
CA ALA A 120 -0.80 15.36 22.79
C ALA A 120 -0.74 16.90 22.92
N TRP A 121 0.08 17.43 23.85
CA TRP A 121 0.27 18.86 24.00
C TRP A 121 1.05 19.50 22.86
N ALA A 122 2.01 18.80 22.26
CA ALA A 122 2.83 19.31 21.13
C ALA A 122 1.97 19.71 19.93
N ALA A 123 0.81 19.07 19.73
CA ALA A 123 -0.15 19.46 18.69
C ALA A 123 -0.69 20.90 18.90
N TYR A 124 -0.73 21.37 20.14
CA TYR A 124 -1.26 22.67 20.53
C TYR A 124 -0.20 23.73 20.86
N LEU A 125 1.08 23.44 20.60
CA LEU A 125 2.18 24.38 20.74
C LEU A 125 2.54 24.96 19.35
N PRO A 126 1.92 26.07 18.91
CA PRO A 126 1.98 26.52 17.51
C PRO A 126 3.38 26.95 17.07
N LYS A 127 4.24 27.38 18.03
CA LYS A 127 5.63 27.78 17.74
C LYS A 127 6.65 26.65 17.91
N LEU A 128 6.21 25.45 18.30
CA LEU A 128 7.10 24.31 18.47
C LEU A 128 7.66 23.86 17.10
N LYS A 129 8.98 23.92 16.95
CA LYS A 129 9.73 23.58 15.73
C LYS A 129 10.54 22.30 15.90
N SER A 130 10.93 21.96 17.13
CA SER A 130 11.82 20.83 17.41
C SER A 130 11.39 20.06 18.65
N LEU A 131 11.33 18.74 18.48
CA LEU A 131 11.09 17.78 19.54
C LEU A 131 12.29 16.82 19.59
N GLU A 132 12.98 16.72 20.75
CA GLU A 132 14.11 15.84 20.99
C GLU A 132 13.65 14.66 21.85
N LEU A 133 13.80 13.42 21.38
CA LEU A 133 13.42 12.21 22.10
C LEU A 133 14.64 11.45 22.66
N GLY A 134 15.86 11.88 22.26
CA GLY A 134 17.11 11.23 22.66
C GLY A 134 17.44 10.00 21.82
N GLU A 135 17.93 8.95 22.48
CA GLU A 135 18.33 7.70 21.86
C GLU A 135 17.75 6.49 22.65
N GLY A 136 17.59 5.33 22.00
CA GLY A 136 17.08 4.13 22.65
C GLY A 136 16.93 2.93 21.72
N ASP A 137 16.30 1.88 22.20
CA ASP A 137 15.94 0.71 21.41
C ASP A 137 14.46 0.81 21.02
N ALA A 138 14.17 0.64 19.74
CA ALA A 138 12.79 0.71 19.23
C ALA A 138 11.87 -0.36 19.85
N ALA A 139 12.44 -1.49 20.26
CA ALA A 139 11.70 -2.61 20.84
C ALA A 139 11.47 -2.49 22.35
N ASP A 140 12.12 -1.56 23.05
CA ASP A 140 12.01 -1.42 24.52
C ASP A 140 10.67 -0.83 24.99
N ASN A 141 9.80 -0.51 24.04
CA ASN A 141 8.47 0.06 24.30
C ASN A 141 8.50 1.45 24.99
N SER A 142 9.62 2.16 24.95
CA SER A 142 9.75 3.50 25.52
C SER A 142 8.99 4.54 24.69
N ILE A 143 9.05 4.42 23.37
CA ILE A 143 8.37 5.32 22.44
C ILE A 143 6.91 4.87 22.19
N PRO A 144 5.93 5.75 22.34
CA PRO A 144 4.56 5.50 21.92
C PRO A 144 4.41 5.78 20.41
N TRP A 145 4.82 4.79 19.59
CA TRP A 145 4.94 4.95 18.13
C TRP A 145 3.66 5.43 17.43
N ALA A 146 2.51 4.90 17.83
CA ALA A 146 1.22 5.29 17.23
C ALA A 146 0.89 6.77 17.48
N GLU A 147 1.13 7.24 18.69
CA GLU A 147 0.91 8.64 19.07
C GLU A 147 1.92 9.56 18.41
N LEU A 148 3.17 9.10 18.22
CA LEU A 148 4.19 9.82 17.48
C LEU A 148 3.83 9.93 16.00
N ALA A 149 3.38 8.85 15.38
CA ALA A 149 2.92 8.85 13.98
C ALA A 149 1.75 9.85 13.78
N LYS A 150 0.78 9.85 14.71
CA LYS A 150 -0.33 10.80 14.70
C LYS A 150 0.18 12.25 14.77
N LEU A 151 1.06 12.55 15.74
CA LEU A 151 1.66 13.88 15.87
C LEU A 151 2.37 14.32 14.59
N ARG A 152 3.14 13.45 13.97
CA ARG A 152 3.85 13.77 12.71
C ARG A 152 2.92 14.01 11.54
N ALA A 153 1.79 13.30 11.48
CA ALA A 153 0.76 13.52 10.47
C ALA A 153 0.04 14.90 10.67
N GLU A 154 -0.23 15.27 11.91
CA GLU A 154 -0.87 16.54 12.26
C GLU A 154 0.10 17.73 12.18
N ARG A 155 1.40 17.49 12.44
CA ARG A 155 2.47 18.50 12.48
C ARG A 155 3.66 18.11 11.59
N PRO A 156 3.49 18.06 10.26
CA PRO A 156 4.55 17.73 9.33
C PRO A 156 5.71 18.75 9.32
N ASP A 157 5.47 19.96 9.85
CA ASP A 157 6.45 21.01 10.07
C ASP A 157 7.39 20.74 11.25
N LEU A 158 6.97 19.88 12.20
CA LEU A 158 7.69 19.62 13.44
C LEU A 158 8.89 18.68 13.17
N ARG A 159 10.09 19.16 13.45
CA ARG A 159 11.29 18.33 13.41
C ARG A 159 11.37 17.48 14.67
N VAL A 160 11.19 16.18 14.51
CA VAL A 160 11.37 15.20 15.59
C VAL A 160 12.69 14.49 15.42
N LYS A 161 13.52 14.45 16.47
CA LYS A 161 14.81 13.77 16.50
C LYS A 161 14.77 12.61 17.47
N TYR A 162 15.10 11.45 16.97
CA TYR A 162 15.29 10.23 17.73
C TYR A 162 16.27 9.31 16.99
N GLU A 163 17.34 8.93 17.68
CA GLU A 163 18.29 7.92 17.23
C GLU A 163 17.93 6.61 17.91
N PHE A 164 17.87 5.51 17.19
CA PHE A 164 17.43 4.24 17.77
C PHE A 164 18.12 3.03 17.16
N THR A 165 18.24 1.98 17.98
CA THR A 165 18.53 0.65 17.46
C THR A 165 17.23 -0.10 17.16
N LEU A 166 17.23 -0.85 16.06
CA LEU A 166 16.18 -1.80 15.71
C LEU A 166 16.85 -3.10 15.25
N TYR A 167 16.59 -4.18 15.97
CA TYR A 167 17.27 -5.47 15.74
C TYR A 167 18.80 -5.38 15.70
N GLY A 168 19.38 -4.51 16.54
CA GLY A 168 20.83 -4.31 16.65
C GLY A 168 21.47 -3.44 15.58
N GLN A 169 20.68 -2.82 14.71
CA GLN A 169 21.15 -1.83 13.73
C GLN A 169 20.73 -0.42 14.15
N GLU A 170 21.56 0.58 13.83
CA GLU A 170 21.33 1.99 14.17
C GLU A 170 20.59 2.72 13.07
N PHE A 171 19.55 3.45 13.47
CA PHE A 171 18.72 4.28 12.58
C PHE A 171 18.34 5.59 13.26
N SER A 172 17.81 6.51 12.48
CA SER A 172 17.14 7.70 12.96
C SER A 172 15.77 7.84 12.30
N LEU A 173 14.90 8.66 12.86
CA LEU A 173 13.61 8.98 12.21
C LEU A 173 13.78 9.72 10.87
N ASP A 174 14.98 10.18 10.55
CA ASP A 174 15.33 10.84 9.29
C ASP A 174 16.09 9.91 8.32
N SER A 175 16.28 8.62 8.66
CA SER A 175 16.91 7.64 7.78
C SER A 175 16.06 7.44 6.51
N GLU A 176 16.74 7.41 5.37
CA GLU A 176 16.11 7.22 4.05
C GLU A 176 16.07 5.75 3.64
N GLU A 177 16.92 4.92 4.24
CA GLU A 177 17.06 3.51 3.93
C GLU A 177 17.12 2.67 5.21
N MET A 178 16.48 1.50 5.18
CA MET A 178 16.57 0.47 6.21
C MET A 178 16.79 -0.88 5.56
N ASN A 179 17.85 -1.58 5.96
CA ASN A 179 18.11 -2.94 5.53
C ASN A 179 17.97 -3.88 6.73
N LEU A 180 16.91 -4.69 6.71
CA LEU A 180 16.60 -5.67 7.75
C LEU A 180 16.67 -7.12 7.21
N THR A 181 17.31 -7.31 6.07
CA THR A 181 17.43 -8.60 5.38
C THR A 181 17.88 -9.73 6.31
N HIS A 182 17.20 -10.88 6.26
CA HIS A 182 17.46 -12.08 7.06
C HIS A 182 17.31 -11.91 8.59
N ILE A 183 16.63 -10.88 9.05
CA ILE A 183 16.29 -10.72 10.47
C ILE A 183 14.93 -11.37 10.75
N PRO A 184 14.87 -12.50 11.48
CA PRO A 184 13.59 -13.14 11.75
C PRO A 184 12.68 -12.27 12.60
N MET A 185 11.40 -12.15 12.22
CA MET A 185 10.40 -11.37 12.92
C MET A 185 9.21 -12.26 13.29
N ASP A 186 8.93 -12.37 14.59
CA ASP A 186 7.83 -13.16 15.13
C ASP A 186 6.54 -12.35 15.33
N ASP A 187 6.62 -11.03 15.15
CA ASP A 187 5.51 -10.07 15.24
C ASP A 187 4.89 -9.71 13.87
N GLN A 188 5.25 -10.43 12.81
CA GLN A 188 4.82 -10.16 11.43
C GLN A 188 5.14 -8.72 10.96
N GLY A 189 6.26 -8.16 11.43
CA GLY A 189 6.72 -6.82 11.04
C GLY A 189 5.95 -5.68 11.71
N ALA A 190 5.13 -5.94 12.72
CA ALA A 190 4.31 -4.92 13.38
C ALA A 190 5.16 -3.79 14.00
N LEU A 191 6.30 -4.11 14.61
CA LEU A 191 7.22 -3.11 15.13
C LEU A 191 7.85 -2.28 13.99
N VAL A 192 8.29 -2.94 12.91
CA VAL A 192 8.85 -2.25 11.73
C VAL A 192 7.84 -1.26 11.17
N LYS A 193 6.59 -1.71 10.99
CA LYS A 193 5.51 -0.83 10.53
C LYS A 193 5.32 0.37 11.45
N ALA A 194 5.23 0.15 12.77
CA ALA A 194 5.03 1.23 13.73
C ALA A 194 6.17 2.27 13.72
N VAL A 195 7.41 1.82 13.55
CA VAL A 195 8.59 2.69 13.42
C VAL A 195 8.56 3.45 12.10
N THR A 196 8.34 2.74 10.98
CA THR A 196 8.37 3.34 9.64
C THR A 196 7.23 4.33 9.41
N ASP A 197 6.07 4.14 10.05
CA ASP A 197 4.97 5.13 10.07
C ASP A 197 5.44 6.49 10.65
N CYS A 198 6.54 6.51 11.40
CA CYS A 198 7.17 7.72 11.92
C CYS A 198 8.34 8.24 11.06
N MET A 199 8.65 7.63 9.90
CA MET A 199 9.83 7.93 9.08
C MET A 199 9.47 8.54 7.71
N PRO A 200 9.12 9.83 7.62
CA PRO A 200 8.61 10.43 6.38
C PRO A 200 9.67 10.54 5.26
N LYS A 201 10.94 10.33 5.60
CA LYS A 201 12.04 10.36 4.62
C LYS A 201 12.42 8.99 4.10
N LEU A 202 11.81 7.92 4.60
CA LEU A 202 12.10 6.56 4.15
C LEU A 202 11.81 6.42 2.65
N ARG A 203 12.78 5.87 1.91
CA ARG A 203 12.71 5.63 0.45
C ARG A 203 12.95 4.18 0.09
N TYR A 204 13.64 3.46 0.97
CA TYR A 204 13.96 2.05 0.75
C TYR A 204 13.90 1.26 2.05
N LEU A 205 13.13 0.18 2.05
CA LEU A 205 13.03 -0.77 3.16
C LEU A 205 13.22 -2.19 2.61
N ASP A 206 14.32 -2.84 3.00
CA ASP A 206 14.60 -4.22 2.64
C ASP A 206 14.26 -5.15 3.80
N MET A 207 13.27 -6.00 3.60
CA MET A 207 12.83 -7.03 4.54
C MET A 207 12.90 -8.43 3.90
N ASP A 208 13.85 -8.63 2.97
CA ASP A 208 14.04 -9.93 2.34
C ASP A 208 14.33 -11.01 3.39
N SER A 209 13.60 -12.12 3.31
CA SER A 209 13.78 -13.29 4.17
C SER A 209 13.62 -13.04 5.68
N CYS A 210 12.75 -12.11 6.07
CA CYS A 210 12.46 -11.79 7.48
C CYS A 210 11.40 -12.70 8.12
N GLY A 211 10.76 -13.59 7.36
CA GLY A 211 9.70 -14.48 7.88
C GLY A 211 8.34 -13.79 8.04
N VAL A 212 8.18 -12.58 7.54
CA VAL A 212 6.90 -11.86 7.46
C VAL A 212 6.14 -12.37 6.25
N ASP A 213 4.84 -12.63 6.38
CA ASP A 213 4.03 -13.08 5.26
C ASP A 213 3.73 -11.96 4.25
N ASP A 214 3.31 -12.37 3.05
CA ASP A 214 3.12 -11.46 1.92
C ASP A 214 2.02 -10.40 2.17
N GLU A 215 1.00 -10.73 2.94
CA GLU A 215 -0.11 -9.84 3.26
C GLU A 215 0.35 -8.71 4.18
N HIS A 216 1.06 -9.02 5.27
CA HIS A 216 1.62 -8.01 6.18
C HIS A 216 2.70 -7.16 5.49
N MET A 217 3.51 -7.78 4.62
CA MET A 217 4.47 -7.02 3.81
C MET A 217 3.78 -6.03 2.86
N ALA A 218 2.66 -6.44 2.27
CA ALA A 218 1.86 -5.55 1.42
C ALA A 218 1.23 -4.40 2.21
N GLU A 219 0.78 -4.64 3.45
CA GLU A 219 0.28 -3.58 4.33
C GLU A 219 1.36 -2.54 4.65
N ILE A 220 2.60 -2.98 4.93
CA ILE A 220 3.74 -2.08 5.15
C ILE A 220 4.01 -1.26 3.88
N ARG A 221 4.07 -1.91 2.72
CA ARG A 221 4.28 -1.23 1.42
C ARG A 221 3.20 -0.19 1.12
N ASP A 222 1.94 -0.57 1.31
CA ASP A 222 0.80 0.29 0.97
C ASP A 222 0.68 1.49 1.93
N ALA A 223 1.21 1.37 3.17
CA ALA A 223 1.35 2.49 4.09
C ALA A 223 2.46 3.48 3.68
N HIS A 224 3.42 3.06 2.86
CA HIS A 224 4.60 3.85 2.46
C HIS A 224 4.74 3.93 0.94
N PRO A 225 3.80 4.57 0.21
CA PRO A 225 3.80 4.60 -1.27
C PRO A 225 5.02 5.31 -1.87
N GLU A 226 5.70 6.16 -1.10
CA GLU A 226 6.93 6.87 -1.51
C GLU A 226 8.21 6.05 -1.29
N ALA A 227 8.11 4.91 -0.60
CA ALA A 227 9.23 4.03 -0.33
C ALA A 227 9.16 2.76 -1.17
N ASN A 228 10.32 2.25 -1.60
CA ASN A 228 10.43 0.92 -2.17
C ASN A 228 10.57 -0.10 -1.05
N VAL A 229 9.47 -0.77 -0.70
CA VAL A 229 9.45 -1.85 0.29
C VAL A 229 9.65 -3.18 -0.42
N VAL A 230 10.69 -3.91 -0.05
CA VAL A 230 11.16 -5.10 -0.75
C VAL A 230 11.14 -6.30 0.17
N TRP A 231 10.63 -7.41 -0.33
CA TRP A 231 10.70 -8.71 0.30
C TRP A 231 10.80 -9.82 -0.73
N ARG A 232 10.99 -11.06 -0.29
CA ARG A 232 11.05 -12.24 -1.14
C ARG A 232 9.72 -12.95 -1.14
N ILE A 233 9.18 -13.19 -2.32
CA ILE A 233 8.03 -14.08 -2.51
C ILE A 233 8.48 -15.45 -3.00
N TRP A 234 7.66 -16.45 -2.76
CA TRP A 234 7.82 -17.81 -3.25
C TRP A 234 6.63 -18.17 -4.14
N PHE A 235 6.89 -18.90 -5.23
CA PHE A 235 5.85 -19.35 -6.16
C PHE A 235 6.26 -20.68 -6.82
N GLY A 236 5.28 -21.39 -7.40
CA GLY A 236 5.49 -22.74 -7.91
C GLY A 236 5.59 -23.80 -6.81
N ASP A 237 5.40 -25.06 -7.18
CA ASP A 237 5.46 -26.18 -6.25
C ASP A 237 6.85 -26.77 -6.12
N THR A 238 7.13 -27.33 -4.95
CA THR A 238 8.28 -28.20 -4.75
C THR A 238 7.91 -29.62 -5.19
N LEU A 239 8.46 -30.08 -6.29
CA LEU A 239 8.31 -31.46 -6.74
C LEU A 239 9.60 -32.25 -6.45
N GLU A 240 9.46 -33.42 -5.79
CA GLU A 240 10.51 -34.40 -5.57
C GLU A 240 11.86 -33.84 -5.09
N GLY A 241 11.82 -32.93 -4.09
CA GLY A 241 13.03 -32.33 -3.49
C GLY A 241 13.62 -31.15 -4.28
N ARG A 242 12.90 -30.60 -5.25
CA ARG A 242 13.22 -29.33 -5.89
C ARG A 242 12.42 -28.21 -5.22
N ALA A 243 13.09 -27.13 -4.85
CA ALA A 243 12.43 -25.93 -4.33
C ALA A 243 11.58 -25.27 -5.43
N GLY A 244 10.48 -24.65 -5.07
CA GLY A 244 9.79 -23.69 -5.92
C GLY A 244 10.70 -22.51 -6.29
N TYR A 245 10.15 -21.59 -7.05
CA TYR A 245 10.87 -20.37 -7.43
C TYR A 245 10.75 -19.32 -6.32
N SER A 246 11.75 -18.47 -6.18
CA SER A 246 11.67 -17.28 -5.36
C SER A 246 12.22 -16.06 -6.08
N VAL A 247 11.60 -14.91 -5.83
CA VAL A 247 12.05 -13.63 -6.37
C VAL A 247 11.83 -12.53 -5.34
N ARG A 248 12.63 -11.49 -5.42
CA ARG A 248 12.37 -10.23 -4.71
C ARG A 248 11.24 -9.48 -5.40
N THR A 249 10.46 -8.73 -4.66
CA THR A 249 9.31 -7.98 -5.21
C THR A 249 9.70 -6.78 -6.09
N ASP A 250 10.95 -6.33 -6.02
CA ASP A 250 11.48 -5.20 -6.80
C ASP A 250 12.14 -5.60 -8.12
N VAL A 251 12.10 -6.90 -8.48
CA VAL A 251 12.70 -7.37 -9.74
C VAL A 251 12.01 -6.78 -10.97
N ASP A 252 12.77 -6.52 -12.02
CA ASP A 252 12.25 -6.06 -13.30
C ASP A 252 11.92 -7.21 -14.27
N ARG A 253 12.32 -8.47 -13.95
CA ARG A 253 12.07 -9.64 -14.76
C ARG A 253 11.89 -10.90 -13.94
N ILE A 254 11.08 -11.81 -14.49
CA ILE A 254 10.86 -13.14 -13.94
C ILE A 254 10.94 -14.16 -15.10
N LEU A 255 11.84 -15.12 -14.95
CA LEU A 255 12.02 -16.21 -15.91
C LEU A 255 11.78 -17.53 -15.17
N ALA A 256 10.64 -18.14 -15.41
CA ALA A 256 10.26 -19.45 -14.85
C ALA A 256 9.56 -20.31 -15.91
N SER A 257 10.05 -20.22 -17.13
CA SER A 257 9.63 -21.10 -18.23
C SER A 257 10.02 -22.53 -17.91
N ASN A 258 9.06 -23.45 -17.97
CA ASN A 258 9.26 -24.84 -17.59
C ASN A 258 9.33 -25.78 -18.80
N PRO A 259 10.52 -26.16 -19.27
CA PRO A 259 10.67 -27.16 -20.32
C PRO A 259 10.52 -28.60 -19.81
N GLY A 260 9.73 -28.85 -18.76
CA GLY A 260 9.54 -30.17 -18.15
C GLY A 260 10.53 -30.51 -17.01
N ILE A 261 11.21 -29.52 -16.43
CA ILE A 261 12.27 -29.74 -15.44
C ILE A 261 12.00 -29.03 -14.11
N GLY A 262 11.04 -28.10 -14.05
CA GLY A 262 10.75 -27.27 -12.87
C GLY A 262 9.46 -27.63 -12.16
N GLY A 263 9.16 -26.93 -11.06
CA GLY A 263 7.91 -27.02 -10.36
C GLY A 263 6.74 -26.52 -11.20
N GLU A 264 5.60 -27.16 -11.06
CA GLU A 264 4.40 -26.78 -11.81
C GLU A 264 3.85 -25.44 -11.30
N LEU A 265 3.54 -24.54 -12.23
CA LEU A 265 2.84 -23.30 -11.92
C LEU A 265 1.33 -23.53 -12.04
N THR A 266 0.62 -23.20 -10.97
CA THR A 266 -0.84 -23.25 -10.89
C THR A 266 -1.39 -21.88 -10.49
N PRO A 267 -2.70 -21.62 -10.64
CA PRO A 267 -3.28 -20.36 -10.16
C PRO A 267 -3.08 -20.11 -8.66
N GLU A 268 -3.02 -21.19 -7.87
CA GLU A 268 -2.85 -21.12 -6.42
C GLU A 268 -1.45 -20.70 -6.03
N ASN A 269 -0.43 -21.31 -6.62
CA ASN A 269 0.97 -21.09 -6.25
C ASN A 269 1.64 -19.94 -7.00
N THR A 270 0.91 -19.24 -7.89
CA THR A 270 1.37 -18.02 -8.57
C THR A 270 0.75 -16.74 -8.00
N LYS A 271 -0.10 -16.84 -6.97
CA LYS A 271 -0.79 -15.68 -6.38
C LYS A 271 0.15 -14.60 -5.84
N SER A 272 1.29 -15.00 -5.27
CA SER A 272 2.30 -14.08 -4.72
C SER A 272 2.94 -13.21 -5.79
N LEU A 273 2.90 -13.61 -7.07
CA LEU A 273 3.41 -12.80 -8.18
C LEU A 273 2.72 -11.44 -8.31
N LYS A 274 1.51 -11.28 -7.77
CA LYS A 274 0.80 -9.99 -7.71
C LYS A 274 1.59 -8.89 -6.98
N TYR A 275 2.56 -9.26 -6.14
CA TYR A 275 3.38 -8.32 -5.38
C TYR A 275 4.59 -7.80 -6.18
N CYS A 276 4.94 -8.45 -7.30
CA CYS A 276 6.04 -8.06 -8.17
C CYS A 276 5.61 -6.96 -9.16
N THR A 277 5.24 -5.80 -8.64
CA THR A 277 4.64 -4.71 -9.42
C THR A 277 5.61 -3.96 -10.34
N LYS A 278 6.92 -4.24 -10.23
CA LYS A 278 8.00 -3.61 -11.01
C LYS A 278 8.37 -4.41 -12.26
N VAL A 279 7.77 -5.59 -12.47
CA VAL A 279 8.12 -6.50 -13.57
C VAL A 279 7.83 -5.85 -14.91
N LYS A 280 8.85 -5.87 -15.78
CA LYS A 280 8.80 -5.42 -17.16
C LYS A 280 8.86 -6.60 -18.15
N TYR A 281 9.50 -7.69 -17.74
CA TYR A 281 9.78 -8.83 -18.58
C TYR A 281 9.40 -10.11 -17.87
N LEU A 282 8.46 -10.87 -18.46
CA LEU A 282 7.88 -12.05 -17.83
C LEU A 282 7.92 -13.23 -18.82
N ASP A 283 8.63 -14.29 -18.46
CA ASP A 283 8.58 -15.57 -19.17
C ASP A 283 8.16 -16.69 -18.21
N LEU A 284 6.92 -17.14 -18.37
CA LEU A 284 6.34 -18.29 -17.69
C LEU A 284 5.82 -19.32 -18.71
N GLY A 285 6.46 -19.39 -19.87
CA GLY A 285 6.09 -20.35 -20.91
C GLY A 285 6.20 -21.80 -20.45
N HIS A 286 5.56 -22.72 -21.16
CA HIS A 286 5.61 -24.18 -20.91
C HIS A 286 5.04 -24.61 -19.53
N ASN A 287 4.13 -23.86 -18.95
CA ASN A 287 3.48 -24.17 -17.69
C ASN A 287 2.01 -24.58 -17.92
N SER A 288 1.81 -25.84 -18.33
CA SER A 288 0.51 -26.35 -18.78
C SER A 288 -0.58 -26.43 -17.69
N TYR A 289 -0.21 -26.40 -16.42
CA TYR A 289 -1.16 -26.36 -15.31
C TYR A 289 -1.60 -24.94 -14.91
N MET A 290 -0.95 -23.92 -15.47
CA MET A 290 -1.32 -22.54 -15.26
C MET A 290 -2.62 -22.22 -16.02
N SER A 291 -3.75 -22.19 -15.31
CA SER A 291 -5.08 -21.93 -15.88
C SER A 291 -5.58 -20.51 -15.65
N SER A 292 -4.78 -19.64 -15.03
CA SER A 292 -5.03 -18.21 -14.85
C SER A 292 -3.73 -17.42 -14.89
N ILE A 293 -3.81 -16.20 -15.40
CA ILE A 293 -2.75 -15.20 -15.40
C ILE A 293 -3.17 -13.92 -14.65
N ASP A 294 -4.07 -14.03 -13.68
CA ASP A 294 -4.66 -12.89 -12.98
C ASP A 294 -3.64 -11.99 -12.29
N PHE A 295 -2.53 -12.55 -11.79
CA PHE A 295 -1.45 -11.79 -11.17
C PHE A 295 -0.84 -10.73 -12.10
N VAL A 296 -0.93 -10.89 -13.42
CA VAL A 296 -0.42 -9.94 -14.43
C VAL A 296 -1.13 -8.58 -14.33
N ARG A 297 -2.35 -8.52 -13.78
CA ARG A 297 -3.06 -7.25 -13.56
C ARG A 297 -2.26 -6.26 -12.70
N TYR A 298 -1.35 -6.76 -11.89
CA TYR A 298 -0.54 -5.99 -10.96
C TYR A 298 0.84 -5.60 -11.51
N MET A 299 1.08 -5.81 -12.84
CA MET A 299 2.34 -5.53 -13.52
C MET A 299 2.16 -4.41 -14.57
N PRO A 300 1.87 -3.16 -14.18
CA PRO A 300 1.55 -2.07 -15.13
C PRO A 300 2.72 -1.69 -16.04
N ASP A 301 3.94 -2.06 -15.65
CA ASP A 301 5.17 -1.76 -16.38
C ASP A 301 5.59 -2.87 -17.35
N LEU A 302 4.78 -3.94 -17.50
CA LEU A 302 5.10 -5.07 -18.37
C LEU A 302 5.24 -4.63 -19.83
N GLU A 303 6.41 -4.89 -20.41
CA GLU A 303 6.78 -4.57 -21.81
C GLU A 303 6.83 -5.80 -22.71
N ALA A 304 7.27 -6.94 -22.17
CA ALA A 304 7.30 -8.19 -22.89
C ALA A 304 6.87 -9.37 -22.05
N THR A 305 6.13 -10.30 -22.67
CA THR A 305 5.73 -11.53 -21.99
C THR A 305 5.75 -12.74 -22.90
N VAL A 306 6.16 -13.88 -22.34
CA VAL A 306 6.04 -15.22 -22.91
C VAL A 306 5.19 -16.04 -21.94
N LEU A 307 3.92 -16.28 -22.31
CA LEU A 307 2.95 -17.04 -21.52
C LEU A 307 2.41 -18.25 -22.32
N ALA A 308 3.22 -18.71 -23.24
CA ALA A 308 2.90 -19.78 -24.15
C ALA A 308 2.71 -21.13 -23.45
N MET A 309 1.87 -22.00 -24.02
CA MET A 309 1.63 -23.37 -23.56
C MET A 309 1.02 -23.47 -22.17
N GLY A 310 0.25 -22.44 -21.75
CA GLY A 310 -0.59 -22.47 -20.56
C GLY A 310 -2.01 -22.93 -20.88
N ASN A 311 -2.76 -23.34 -19.86
CA ASN A 311 -4.15 -23.78 -20.01
C ASN A 311 -5.17 -22.68 -19.60
N TRP A 312 -4.89 -21.44 -19.97
CA TRP A 312 -5.71 -20.26 -19.67
C TRP A 312 -6.32 -19.69 -20.96
N SER A 313 -7.47 -19.03 -20.83
CA SER A 313 -8.21 -18.41 -21.94
C SER A 313 -8.47 -16.92 -21.75
N ASP A 314 -8.47 -16.44 -20.51
CA ASP A 314 -8.76 -15.03 -20.21
C ASP A 314 -7.52 -14.15 -20.39
N VAL A 315 -7.54 -13.30 -21.42
CA VAL A 315 -6.50 -12.30 -21.69
C VAL A 315 -6.74 -10.96 -21.00
N SER A 316 -7.85 -10.81 -20.26
CA SER A 316 -8.21 -9.53 -19.63
C SER A 316 -7.16 -9.00 -18.65
N PRO A 317 -6.34 -9.83 -17.95
CA PRO A 317 -5.26 -9.34 -17.12
C PRO A 317 -4.22 -8.49 -17.89
N LEU A 318 -3.93 -8.84 -19.13
CA LEU A 318 -2.98 -8.11 -19.97
C LEU A 318 -3.46 -6.68 -20.30
N ALA A 319 -4.77 -6.42 -20.28
CA ALA A 319 -5.29 -5.07 -20.52
C ALA A 319 -4.83 -4.03 -19.46
N SER A 320 -4.32 -4.48 -18.31
CA SER A 320 -3.72 -3.64 -17.27
C SER A 320 -2.25 -3.30 -17.53
N CYS A 321 -1.67 -3.77 -18.65
CA CYS A 321 -0.26 -3.61 -18.99
C CYS A 321 -0.10 -2.66 -20.20
N PRO A 322 -0.30 -1.34 -20.03
CA PRO A 322 -0.34 -0.39 -21.17
C PRO A 322 1.00 -0.27 -21.90
N LYS A 323 2.11 -0.70 -21.32
CA LYS A 323 3.45 -0.68 -21.92
C LYS A 323 3.78 -1.92 -22.73
N LEU A 324 2.90 -2.93 -22.75
CA LEU A 324 3.15 -4.21 -23.43
C LEU A 324 3.35 -4.02 -24.93
N ARG A 325 4.51 -4.49 -25.43
CA ARG A 325 4.95 -4.39 -26.83
C ARG A 325 5.01 -5.72 -27.54
N TYR A 326 5.41 -6.76 -26.79
CA TYR A 326 5.68 -8.11 -27.31
C TYR A 326 4.94 -9.15 -26.47
N ALA A 327 4.19 -10.04 -27.13
CA ALA A 327 3.45 -11.10 -26.44
C ALA A 327 3.51 -12.42 -27.21
N GLU A 328 4.08 -13.45 -26.60
CA GLU A 328 3.97 -14.85 -27.05
C GLU A 328 2.90 -15.56 -26.23
N LEU A 329 1.74 -15.79 -26.87
CA LEU A 329 0.54 -16.37 -26.25
C LEU A 329 0.09 -17.64 -27.00
N GLN A 330 1.02 -18.26 -27.73
CA GLN A 330 0.74 -19.45 -28.54
C GLN A 330 0.42 -20.68 -27.67
N THR A 331 -0.36 -21.60 -28.23
CA THR A 331 -0.72 -22.88 -27.59
C THR A 331 -1.40 -22.67 -26.22
N THR A 332 -2.42 -21.82 -26.22
CA THR A 332 -3.29 -21.56 -25.05
C THR A 332 -4.75 -21.81 -25.42
N CYS A 333 -5.68 -21.47 -24.55
CA CYS A 333 -7.13 -21.64 -24.79
C CYS A 333 -7.82 -20.31 -25.15
N ILE A 334 -7.09 -19.32 -25.66
CA ILE A 334 -7.63 -17.98 -25.98
C ILE A 334 -8.72 -18.08 -27.05
N ASN A 335 -9.85 -17.40 -26.78
CA ASN A 335 -10.97 -17.30 -27.71
C ASN A 335 -11.57 -15.87 -27.82
N ASP A 336 -11.12 -14.93 -27.00
CA ASP A 336 -11.59 -13.54 -26.99
C ASP A 336 -10.40 -12.57 -26.90
N LEU A 337 -10.23 -11.75 -27.94
CA LEU A 337 -9.15 -10.77 -28.04
C LEU A 337 -9.57 -9.33 -27.71
N ARG A 338 -10.84 -9.10 -27.34
CA ARG A 338 -11.34 -7.74 -27.02
C ARG A 338 -10.52 -7.01 -25.96
N PRO A 339 -10.01 -7.67 -24.91
CA PRO A 339 -9.16 -6.98 -23.92
C PRO A 339 -7.86 -6.45 -24.52
N LEU A 340 -7.25 -7.16 -25.48
CA LEU A 340 -5.98 -6.77 -26.12
C LEU A 340 -6.12 -5.53 -27.00
N ALA A 341 -7.30 -5.24 -27.54
CA ALA A 341 -7.55 -4.06 -28.38
C ALA A 341 -7.23 -2.72 -27.70
N ARG A 342 -7.11 -2.70 -26.37
CA ARG A 342 -6.74 -1.52 -25.57
C ARG A 342 -5.24 -1.24 -25.54
N LEU A 343 -4.41 -2.21 -25.91
CA LEU A 343 -2.94 -2.16 -25.80
C LEU A 343 -2.35 -1.38 -26.98
N LYS A 344 -2.15 -0.08 -26.80
CA LYS A 344 -1.70 0.83 -27.86
C LYS A 344 -0.21 0.68 -28.23
N ASN A 345 0.56 -0.03 -27.40
CA ASN A 345 1.99 -0.28 -27.63
C ASN A 345 2.26 -1.68 -28.17
N LEU A 346 1.28 -2.59 -28.22
CA LEU A 346 1.47 -3.98 -28.65
C LEU A 346 1.75 -4.01 -30.16
N THR A 347 2.99 -4.36 -30.50
CA THR A 347 3.48 -4.41 -31.89
C THR A 347 3.65 -5.83 -32.41
N ASP A 348 3.94 -6.78 -31.51
CA ASP A 348 4.27 -8.16 -31.88
C ASP A 348 3.41 -9.12 -31.06
N LEU A 349 2.55 -9.88 -31.74
CA LEU A 349 1.58 -10.78 -31.11
C LEU A 349 1.61 -12.17 -31.76
N ASN A 350 1.95 -13.19 -30.97
CA ASN A 350 1.92 -14.59 -31.42
C ASN A 350 0.72 -15.31 -30.77
N LEU A 351 -0.18 -15.77 -31.62
CA LEU A 351 -1.40 -16.50 -31.26
C LEU A 351 -1.48 -17.88 -31.94
N CYS A 352 -0.35 -18.42 -32.43
CA CYS A 352 -0.34 -19.73 -33.07
C CYS A 352 -0.92 -20.82 -32.15
N TYR A 353 -1.58 -21.83 -32.73
CA TYR A 353 -2.13 -22.98 -31.99
C TYR A 353 -3.19 -22.61 -30.93
N ASN A 354 -3.89 -21.49 -31.08
CA ASN A 354 -5.06 -21.19 -30.29
C ASN A 354 -6.31 -21.77 -30.99
N PHE A 355 -6.58 -23.04 -30.76
CA PHE A 355 -7.62 -23.81 -31.47
C PHE A 355 -9.06 -23.30 -31.24
N ALA A 356 -9.29 -22.51 -30.17
CA ALA A 356 -10.57 -21.91 -29.85
C ALA A 356 -10.75 -20.49 -30.44
N LEU A 357 -9.71 -19.92 -31.07
CA LEU A 357 -9.75 -18.57 -31.60
C LEU A 357 -10.31 -18.54 -33.01
N HIS A 358 -11.52 -17.97 -33.16
CA HIS A 358 -12.22 -17.84 -34.42
C HIS A 358 -12.46 -16.39 -34.85
N ASP A 359 -12.22 -15.41 -33.95
CA ASP A 359 -12.50 -14.01 -34.19
C ASP A 359 -11.30 -13.12 -33.84
N ILE A 360 -10.72 -12.49 -34.88
CA ILE A 360 -9.66 -11.50 -34.75
C ILE A 360 -10.13 -10.08 -35.02
N SER A 361 -11.44 -9.87 -35.19
CA SER A 361 -11.99 -8.53 -35.44
C SER A 361 -11.64 -7.49 -34.35
N PRO A 362 -11.44 -7.85 -33.08
CA PRO A 362 -10.96 -6.90 -32.07
C PRO A 362 -9.60 -6.26 -32.40
N LEU A 363 -8.79 -6.89 -33.26
CA LEU A 363 -7.47 -6.37 -33.64
C LEU A 363 -7.53 -5.33 -34.77
N TYR A 364 -8.69 -5.14 -35.43
CA TYR A 364 -8.83 -4.30 -36.63
C TYR A 364 -8.42 -2.83 -36.46
N GLU A 365 -8.50 -2.31 -35.22
CA GLU A 365 -8.15 -0.94 -34.90
C GLU A 365 -6.74 -0.80 -34.27
N MET A 366 -5.99 -1.88 -34.20
CA MET A 366 -4.63 -1.91 -33.62
C MET A 366 -3.57 -1.54 -34.67
N THR A 367 -3.62 -0.31 -35.16
CA THR A 367 -2.78 0.18 -36.27
C THR A 367 -1.28 0.17 -35.96
N GLN A 368 -0.91 0.03 -34.68
CA GLN A 368 0.47 -0.13 -34.23
C GLN A 368 1.00 -1.55 -34.39
N LEU A 369 0.14 -2.56 -34.65
CA LEU A 369 0.54 -3.96 -34.80
C LEU A 369 1.42 -4.14 -36.03
N LYS A 370 2.61 -4.69 -35.82
CA LYS A 370 3.61 -4.93 -36.87
C LYS A 370 3.68 -6.38 -37.29
N ARG A 371 3.53 -7.31 -36.32
CA ARG A 371 3.55 -8.74 -36.60
C ARG A 371 2.43 -9.45 -35.87
N LEU A 372 1.68 -10.28 -36.59
CA LEU A 372 0.66 -11.16 -36.07
C LEU A 372 0.89 -12.59 -36.58
N TYR A 373 1.14 -13.51 -35.68
CA TYR A 373 1.31 -14.92 -35.99
C TYR A 373 0.12 -15.74 -35.54
N LEU A 374 -0.56 -16.34 -36.49
CA LEU A 374 -1.71 -17.22 -36.30
C LEU A 374 -1.36 -18.68 -36.59
N GLY A 375 -0.41 -18.91 -37.52
CA GLY A 375 -0.05 -20.26 -37.98
C GLY A 375 -1.22 -20.98 -38.64
N MET A 376 -0.93 -22.18 -39.19
CA MET A 376 -1.92 -22.94 -39.95
C MET A 376 -3.02 -23.59 -39.09
N TYR A 377 -2.84 -23.69 -37.77
CA TYR A 377 -3.78 -24.41 -36.89
C TYR A 377 -4.68 -23.51 -36.06
N THR A 378 -4.54 -22.19 -36.18
CA THR A 378 -5.48 -21.24 -35.52
C THR A 378 -6.65 -21.00 -36.49
N PRO A 379 -7.89 -21.39 -36.14
CA PRO A 379 -9.00 -21.49 -37.09
C PRO A 379 -9.68 -20.13 -37.36
N VAL A 380 -8.89 -19.13 -37.76
CA VAL A 380 -9.39 -17.78 -38.10
C VAL A 380 -9.87 -17.78 -39.56
N PRO A 381 -11.09 -17.27 -39.88
CA PRO A 381 -11.57 -17.13 -41.22
C PRO A 381 -10.64 -16.27 -42.12
N ALA A 382 -10.41 -16.72 -43.36
CA ALA A 382 -9.54 -16.02 -44.29
C ALA A 382 -10.05 -14.56 -44.61
N GLU A 383 -11.37 -14.37 -44.55
CA GLU A 383 -11.98 -13.04 -44.74
C GLU A 383 -11.59 -12.06 -43.66
N GLN A 384 -11.47 -12.53 -42.40
CA GLN A 384 -11.01 -11.68 -41.28
C GLN A 384 -9.52 -11.36 -41.42
N VAL A 385 -8.69 -12.28 -41.86
CA VAL A 385 -7.27 -12.03 -42.16
C VAL A 385 -7.13 -10.98 -43.29
N ALA A 386 -7.90 -11.13 -44.38
CA ALA A 386 -7.89 -10.18 -45.48
C ALA A 386 -8.36 -8.78 -45.06
N GLU A 387 -9.38 -8.70 -44.19
CA GLU A 387 -9.90 -7.42 -43.67
C GLU A 387 -8.86 -6.77 -42.74
N LEU A 388 -8.21 -7.54 -41.85
CA LEU A 388 -7.14 -7.02 -41.02
C LEU A 388 -5.96 -6.49 -41.83
N GLN A 389 -5.53 -7.24 -42.87
CA GLN A 389 -4.46 -6.81 -43.78
C GLN A 389 -4.83 -5.52 -44.54
N ARG A 390 -6.11 -5.36 -44.92
CA ARG A 390 -6.62 -4.14 -45.56
C ARG A 390 -6.58 -2.93 -44.62
N ARG A 391 -6.89 -3.13 -43.32
CA ARG A 391 -6.90 -2.07 -42.30
C ARG A 391 -5.51 -1.72 -41.80
N ILE A 392 -4.64 -2.70 -41.70
CA ILE A 392 -3.27 -2.53 -41.21
C ILE A 392 -2.29 -3.11 -42.27
N PRO A 393 -2.11 -2.43 -43.42
CA PRO A 393 -1.31 -2.98 -44.52
C PRO A 393 0.17 -3.17 -44.18
N GLY A 394 0.68 -2.50 -43.13
CA GLY A 394 2.05 -2.67 -42.62
C GLY A 394 2.23 -3.81 -41.64
N CYS A 395 1.17 -4.52 -41.26
CA CYS A 395 1.26 -5.67 -40.38
C CYS A 395 1.67 -6.91 -41.19
N GLU A 396 2.73 -7.59 -40.74
CA GLU A 396 3.08 -8.93 -41.23
C GLU A 396 2.17 -9.95 -40.57
N ILE A 397 1.32 -10.62 -41.37
CA ILE A 397 0.39 -11.65 -40.86
C ILE A 397 0.82 -13.02 -41.38
N ASN A 398 1.22 -13.92 -40.48
CA ASN A 398 1.57 -15.28 -40.82
C ASN A 398 0.45 -16.25 -40.43
N THR A 399 -0.10 -16.95 -41.42
CA THR A 399 -1.17 -17.95 -41.26
C THR A 399 -0.73 -19.32 -41.75
N THR A 400 0.54 -19.53 -42.15
CA THR A 400 1.00 -20.71 -42.85
C THR A 400 2.04 -21.49 -42.10
N THR A 401 2.68 -20.94 -41.06
CA THR A 401 3.66 -21.66 -40.28
C THR A 401 3.02 -22.83 -39.53
N ASP A 402 3.71 -23.97 -39.51
CA ASP A 402 3.40 -25.15 -38.73
C ASP A 402 4.16 -25.21 -37.39
N ASN A 403 4.99 -24.22 -37.12
CA ASN A 403 5.75 -24.11 -35.89
C ASN A 403 5.52 -22.73 -35.28
N PRO A 404 5.09 -22.64 -34.00
CA PRO A 404 4.73 -21.39 -33.38
C PRO A 404 5.92 -20.44 -33.11
N THR A 405 7.14 -20.92 -33.13
CA THR A 405 8.36 -20.12 -32.85
C THR A 405 9.26 -19.93 -34.05
N ASP A 406 9.13 -20.80 -35.08
CA ASP A 406 9.85 -20.66 -36.34
C ASP A 406 9.08 -19.75 -37.32
N GLY A 407 9.33 -19.93 -38.63
CA GLY A 407 8.58 -19.27 -39.68
C GLY A 407 8.68 -17.75 -39.63
N GLN A 408 9.86 -17.24 -39.26
CA GLN A 408 10.20 -15.82 -39.12
C GLN A 408 9.73 -15.16 -37.81
N TRP A 409 9.12 -15.89 -36.89
CA TRP A 409 8.79 -15.28 -35.57
C TRP A 409 10.03 -14.98 -34.74
N ARG A 410 10.87 -16.05 -34.49
CA ARG A 410 12.12 -15.92 -33.74
C ARG A 410 13.34 -15.83 -34.63
N TYR A 411 13.27 -16.42 -35.87
CA TYR A 411 14.38 -16.49 -36.78
C TYR A 411 13.99 -16.04 -38.18
N THR A 412 14.72 -15.10 -38.78
CA THR A 412 14.52 -14.66 -40.16
C THR A 412 15.11 -15.68 -41.17
N ALA A 413 16.16 -16.39 -40.75
CA ALA A 413 16.74 -17.48 -41.49
C ALA A 413 17.27 -18.58 -40.57
N VAL A 414 17.10 -19.83 -40.98
CA VAL A 414 17.70 -21.01 -40.33
C VAL A 414 18.73 -21.56 -41.28
N THR A 415 20.00 -21.47 -40.91
CA THR A 415 21.11 -21.94 -41.77
C THR A 415 21.97 -22.97 -41.04
N PRO A 416 22.72 -23.81 -41.78
CA PRO A 416 23.66 -24.75 -41.16
C PRO A 416 24.77 -24.09 -40.33
N TYR A 417 24.95 -22.78 -40.49
CA TYR A 417 26.01 -22.01 -39.81
C TYR A 417 25.51 -21.15 -38.66
N GLY A 418 24.21 -21.19 -38.34
CA GLY A 418 23.54 -20.43 -37.30
C GLY A 418 22.22 -19.87 -37.79
N ASN A 419 21.41 -19.44 -36.83
CA ASN A 419 20.12 -18.84 -37.11
C ASN A 419 20.25 -17.31 -37.05
N GLU A 420 19.67 -16.61 -38.03
CA GLU A 420 19.50 -15.15 -37.96
C GLU A 420 18.27 -14.84 -37.14
N LEU A 421 18.43 -14.03 -36.09
CA LEU A 421 17.32 -13.65 -35.21
C LEU A 421 16.42 -12.60 -35.88
N ALA A 422 15.12 -12.71 -35.67
CA ALA A 422 14.21 -11.64 -35.97
C ALA A 422 14.46 -10.48 -34.98
N PRO A 423 14.47 -9.21 -35.44
CA PRO A 423 14.84 -8.07 -34.57
C PRO A 423 14.05 -7.96 -33.27
N ALA A 424 12.76 -8.28 -33.29
CA ALA A 424 11.93 -8.25 -32.08
C ALA A 424 12.28 -9.39 -31.12
N TYR A 425 12.72 -10.54 -31.61
CA TYR A 425 13.20 -11.65 -30.78
C TYR A 425 14.62 -11.40 -30.27
N GLU A 426 15.48 -10.77 -31.07
CA GLU A 426 16.80 -10.33 -30.62
C GLU A 426 16.66 -9.37 -29.44
N TRP A 427 15.79 -8.36 -29.57
CA TRP A 427 15.44 -7.47 -28.46
C TRP A 427 14.88 -8.24 -27.24
N LEU A 428 13.96 -9.21 -27.45
CA LEU A 428 13.42 -10.02 -26.35
C LEU A 428 14.53 -10.76 -25.62
N ARG A 429 15.46 -11.40 -26.32
CA ARG A 429 16.60 -12.14 -25.72
C ARG A 429 17.47 -11.22 -24.88
N GLU A 430 17.74 -10.00 -25.37
CA GLU A 430 18.53 -9.02 -24.66
C GLU A 430 17.83 -8.61 -23.34
N VAL A 431 16.55 -8.20 -23.39
CA VAL A 431 15.84 -7.72 -22.20
C VAL A 431 15.51 -8.84 -21.21
N MET A 432 15.27 -10.06 -21.69
CA MET A 432 15.09 -11.26 -20.86
C MET A 432 16.44 -11.81 -20.33
N ARG A 433 17.56 -11.39 -20.90
CA ARG A 433 18.91 -11.89 -20.60
C ARG A 433 19.04 -13.41 -20.70
N TYR A 434 18.45 -14.02 -21.72
CA TYR A 434 18.51 -15.47 -21.89
C TYR A 434 19.93 -16.03 -21.99
N GLU A 435 20.92 -15.23 -22.46
CA GLU A 435 22.31 -15.63 -22.53
C GLU A 435 23.01 -15.74 -21.18
N GLU A 436 22.49 -15.02 -20.18
CA GLU A 436 23.03 -15.03 -18.83
C GLU A 436 22.46 -16.20 -18.01
N ALA A 437 21.37 -16.81 -18.48
CA ALA A 437 20.72 -17.92 -17.80
C ALA A 437 21.52 -19.22 -17.99
N PRO A 438 22.13 -19.81 -16.94
CA PRO A 438 22.92 -21.02 -17.08
C PRO A 438 22.04 -22.22 -17.43
N GLY A 439 21.93 -22.55 -18.70
CA GLY A 439 21.57 -23.88 -19.21
C GLY A 439 20.18 -24.43 -18.89
N SER A 440 19.31 -23.71 -18.19
CA SER A 440 17.93 -24.08 -17.94
C SER A 440 17.07 -22.84 -17.74
N TYR A 441 15.89 -22.83 -18.32
CA TYR A 441 14.94 -21.71 -18.37
C TYR A 441 14.23 -21.41 -17.04
N ALA A 442 14.83 -21.71 -15.90
CA ALA A 442 14.18 -21.69 -14.62
C ALA A 442 15.01 -20.97 -13.55
N TYR A 443 15.22 -19.67 -13.71
CA TYR A 443 15.79 -18.87 -12.63
C TYR A 443 15.18 -17.47 -12.62
N SER A 444 14.86 -17.00 -11.42
CA SER A 444 14.68 -15.59 -11.17
C SER A 444 16.07 -14.94 -11.16
N TYR A 445 16.37 -14.16 -12.15
CA TYR A 445 17.73 -13.72 -12.47
C TYR A 445 18.29 -12.60 -11.57
N ASN A 446 17.49 -12.01 -10.73
CA ASN A 446 17.92 -10.94 -9.80
C ASN A 446 18.13 -11.44 -8.38
N ASP A 447 18.31 -12.74 -8.21
CA ASP A 447 18.59 -13.29 -6.93
C ASP A 447 20.08 -13.56 -6.78
N PRO A 448 20.85 -12.77 -6.02
CA PRO A 448 22.10 -13.26 -5.50
C PRO A 448 21.77 -14.35 -4.49
N LEU A 449 21.64 -15.59 -4.95
CA LEU A 449 21.50 -16.79 -4.12
C LEU A 449 22.74 -17.04 -3.27
N TYR A 450 23.48 -16.04 -2.97
CA TYR A 450 24.65 -16.21 -2.09
C TYR A 450 25.02 -14.89 -1.40
#